data_dae9ae3a3d7cc44fa8c01fe7eec86a89
#
_entry.id   dae9ae3a3d7cc44fa8c01fe7eec86a89
#
_cell.length_a   1.000
_cell.length_b   1.000
_cell.length_c   1.000
_cell.angle_alpha   90.00
_cell.angle_beta   90.00
_cell.angle_gamma   90.00
#
_symmetry.space_group_name_H-M   'P 1'
#
loop_
_entity.id
_entity.type
_entity.pdbx_description
1 polymer ?
#
loop_
_entity_poly.entity_id
_entity_poly.type
_entity_poly.pdbx_seq_one_letter_code
_entity_poly.pdbx_strand_id
1 'polypeptide(L)'
;MKKFIVFMFFAIASISSFAQDFLVDGLGYSVIREGDSYFDNTDQMEGWYDGKCVALTAIENSTDGRDLYIPNEVVFEGNTYQVKAIAFPAFKDAKLGTVTIANRVIGMFFSNAQIKKLVLEDGKDIVGTSYKDYAEDEQGLTLSGASIENIYFGRAVSANIASNYCAFVNAGVKSMTLGKNLDRIPLGFLYGNPIEKIVLPSNILTILFAAFKDCTQLKSVVIDSLEGPIFDEAFAGCVNLQHVEMKKCTDIGFKAFAGCSSLEQIEIPSGIVAIGDSAFANCSNLKEVSLPNSLVRLGSNFNFFWGYGKIVGNVFAGCFSLRKVKMNAPNPIINIPSNFEESVYSQASLCVPVGCKSAYEKADGWKTFAHIEEIDMKKDSLCSLFILGCGADGWWGCHHIEATIDGEEIGYSDGSCYYRNMGDVVTLKFLPGYCADSDNMPCDLDSVFVNGINVTNQLQDNVLTLKVDGSMTIDVTHKLHYEDAAVNSVSKDEIRMLVNGRSVEIVNAQVGDNIHVFDMLGRKIIDANVKGNNEHVLLPSNGIYIIQVGDTRRKIMIK
;
A
#
# COMPACT_ATOMS: atom_id res chain seq x y z
N MET A 1 -35.20 -13.57 -18.37
CA MET A 1 -35.74 -12.45 -19.19
C MET A 1 -36.59 -11.40 -18.44
N LYS A 2 -37.22 -11.71 -17.29
CA LYS A 2 -38.04 -10.71 -16.56
C LYS A 2 -37.24 -9.80 -15.59
N LYS A 3 -36.02 -10.15 -15.20
CA LYS A 3 -35.18 -9.29 -14.33
C LYS A 3 -34.40 -8.21 -15.08
N PHE A 4 -34.11 -8.41 -16.37
CA PHE A 4 -33.40 -7.41 -17.21
C PHE A 4 -34.26 -6.19 -17.57
N ILE A 5 -35.59 -6.35 -17.63
CA ILE A 5 -36.50 -5.27 -18.00
C ILE A 5 -36.75 -4.30 -16.82
N VAL A 6 -36.64 -4.75 -15.58
CA VAL A 6 -36.82 -3.89 -14.39
C VAL A 6 -35.62 -2.97 -14.17
N PHE A 7 -34.37 -3.43 -14.46
CA PHE A 7 -33.17 -2.58 -14.38
C PHE A 7 -33.13 -1.47 -15.43
N MET A 8 -33.59 -1.76 -16.67
CA MET A 8 -33.65 -0.77 -17.73
C MET A 8 -34.71 0.34 -17.47
N PHE A 9 -35.77 0.04 -16.70
CA PHE A 9 -36.79 1.03 -16.31
C PHE A 9 -36.30 1.95 -15.18
N PHE A 10 -35.42 1.48 -14.27
CA PHE A 10 -34.85 2.36 -13.24
C PHE A 10 -33.79 3.31 -13.80
N ALA A 11 -32.94 2.87 -14.73
CA ALA A 11 -31.99 3.73 -15.42
C ALA A 11 -32.66 4.80 -16.27
N ILE A 12 -33.83 4.48 -16.89
CA ILE A 12 -34.62 5.46 -17.67
C ILE A 12 -35.38 6.42 -16.75
N ALA A 13 -35.82 5.98 -15.58
CA ALA A 13 -36.51 6.86 -14.61
C ALA A 13 -35.55 7.86 -13.95
N SER A 14 -34.27 7.53 -13.74
CA SER A 14 -33.28 8.49 -13.23
C SER A 14 -32.83 9.52 -14.28
N ILE A 15 -32.90 9.21 -15.57
CA ILE A 15 -32.58 10.16 -16.65
C ILE A 15 -33.69 11.23 -16.81
N SER A 16 -34.89 10.99 -16.34
CA SER A 16 -36.01 11.94 -16.43
C SER A 16 -36.07 12.99 -15.32
N SER A 17 -35.19 12.90 -14.29
CA SER A 17 -35.21 13.85 -13.16
C SER A 17 -34.30 15.07 -13.34
N PHE A 18 -33.50 15.15 -14.41
CA PHE A 18 -32.59 16.28 -14.66
C PHE A 18 -33.23 17.33 -15.60
N ALA A 19 -34.49 17.66 -15.39
CA ALA A 19 -35.11 18.80 -16.07
C ALA A 19 -34.43 20.07 -15.54
N GLN A 20 -33.94 20.91 -16.46
CA GLN A 20 -33.39 22.22 -16.13
C GLN A 20 -34.48 23.09 -15.46
N ASP A 21 -34.18 23.57 -14.24
CA ASP A 21 -35.09 24.47 -13.53
C ASP A 21 -34.95 25.93 -14.03
N PHE A 22 -33.70 26.34 -14.35
CA PHE A 22 -33.42 27.67 -14.89
C PHE A 22 -32.12 27.73 -15.71
N LEU A 23 -31.95 28.83 -16.46
CA LEU A 23 -30.79 29.09 -17.31
C LEU A 23 -30.13 30.41 -16.91
N VAL A 24 -28.80 30.42 -16.77
CA VAL A 24 -27.97 31.61 -16.55
C VAL A 24 -26.74 31.54 -17.44
N ASP A 25 -26.51 32.56 -18.26
CA ASP A 25 -25.34 32.67 -19.15
C ASP A 25 -25.09 31.42 -20.04
N GLY A 26 -26.19 30.81 -20.51
CA GLY A 26 -26.15 29.61 -21.34
C GLY A 26 -25.82 28.32 -20.58
N LEU A 27 -25.86 28.35 -19.24
CA LEU A 27 -25.70 27.21 -18.34
C LEU A 27 -27.04 26.88 -17.67
N GLY A 28 -27.49 25.64 -17.86
CA GLY A 28 -28.74 25.15 -17.28
C GLY A 28 -28.52 24.51 -15.94
N TYR A 29 -29.30 24.91 -14.95
CA TYR A 29 -29.18 24.44 -13.57
C TYR A 29 -30.47 23.78 -13.09
N SER A 30 -30.31 22.78 -12.24
CA SER A 30 -31.41 22.16 -11.48
C SER A 30 -31.14 22.23 -10.00
N VAL A 31 -32.17 22.54 -9.20
CA VAL A 31 -32.11 22.50 -7.76
C VAL A 31 -31.92 21.03 -7.31
N ILE A 32 -30.93 20.80 -6.44
CA ILE A 32 -30.68 19.47 -5.92
C ILE A 32 -31.76 19.08 -4.92
N ARG A 33 -32.38 17.91 -5.11
CA ARG A 33 -33.50 17.40 -4.32
C ARG A 33 -33.09 16.08 -3.65
N GLU A 34 -33.76 15.75 -2.55
CA GLU A 34 -33.58 14.47 -1.89
C GLU A 34 -33.86 13.31 -2.88
N GLY A 35 -32.91 12.38 -2.98
CA GLY A 35 -32.96 11.27 -3.95
C GLY A 35 -32.23 11.54 -5.28
N ASP A 36 -31.75 12.76 -5.52
CA ASP A 36 -30.85 13.03 -6.64
C ASP A 36 -29.46 12.43 -6.35
N SER A 37 -28.94 11.63 -7.27
CA SER A 37 -27.64 10.98 -7.13
C SER A 37 -26.58 11.71 -7.94
N TYR A 38 -25.94 12.71 -7.35
CA TYR A 38 -24.77 13.40 -7.94
C TYR A 38 -23.45 12.90 -7.33
N PHE A 39 -23.54 12.10 -6.26
CA PHE A 39 -22.43 11.78 -5.44
C PHE A 39 -22.80 10.70 -4.41
N ASP A 40 -22.02 9.66 -4.22
CA ASP A 40 -22.38 8.53 -3.35
C ASP A 40 -21.96 8.71 -1.88
N ASN A 41 -21.47 9.87 -1.48
CA ASN A 41 -21.16 10.16 -0.09
C ASN A 41 -22.25 11.01 0.54
N THR A 42 -23.26 10.35 1.12
CA THR A 42 -24.41 11.00 1.77
C THR A 42 -24.00 11.99 2.87
N ASP A 43 -22.89 11.74 3.55
CA ASP A 43 -22.38 12.61 4.61
C ASP A 43 -21.88 13.97 4.07
N GLN A 44 -21.41 14.00 2.81
CA GLN A 44 -20.98 15.25 2.16
C GLN A 44 -22.14 16.02 1.52
N MET A 45 -23.29 15.39 1.36
CA MET A 45 -24.51 16.03 0.82
C MET A 45 -25.40 16.62 1.92
N GLU A 46 -25.04 16.51 3.19
CA GLU A 46 -25.76 17.11 4.28
C GLU A 46 -25.89 18.63 4.05
N GLY A 47 -27.12 19.14 4.05
CA GLY A 47 -27.42 20.54 3.76
C GLY A 47 -27.54 20.92 2.28
N TRP A 48 -27.38 19.99 1.32
CA TRP A 48 -27.58 20.30 -0.10
C TRP A 48 -29.05 20.36 -0.50
N TYR A 49 -29.93 19.78 0.31
CA TYR A 49 -31.38 19.69 0.02
C TYR A 49 -32.18 20.88 0.57
N ASP A 50 -31.51 21.95 0.96
CA ASP A 50 -32.16 23.16 1.50
C ASP A 50 -32.81 24.06 0.44
N GLY A 51 -32.77 23.64 -0.83
CA GLY A 51 -33.28 24.37 -1.98
C GLY A 51 -32.36 25.50 -2.49
N LYS A 52 -31.15 25.62 -1.90
CA LYS A 52 -30.13 26.63 -2.28
C LYS A 52 -28.95 26.04 -3.03
N CYS A 53 -28.87 24.71 -3.18
CA CYS A 53 -27.84 24.04 -3.94
C CYS A 53 -28.35 23.57 -5.30
N VAL A 54 -27.52 23.73 -6.32
CA VAL A 54 -27.82 23.36 -7.70
C VAL A 54 -26.74 22.50 -8.34
N ALA A 55 -27.17 21.70 -9.32
CA ALA A 55 -26.28 21.02 -10.24
C ALA A 55 -26.39 21.66 -11.63
N LEU A 56 -25.24 21.72 -12.32
CA LEU A 56 -25.21 22.05 -13.76
C LEU A 56 -25.74 20.84 -14.53
N THR A 57 -26.81 21.06 -15.34
CA THR A 57 -27.48 19.97 -16.06
C THR A 57 -27.42 20.13 -17.57
N ALA A 58 -27.16 21.35 -18.08
CA ALA A 58 -27.06 21.61 -19.51
C ALA A 58 -26.07 22.73 -19.84
N ILE A 59 -25.49 22.67 -21.03
CA ILE A 59 -24.58 23.69 -21.57
C ILE A 59 -25.08 24.02 -22.99
N GLU A 60 -25.54 25.26 -23.21
CA GLU A 60 -25.90 25.72 -24.56
C GLU A 60 -24.64 25.81 -25.43
N ASN A 61 -24.75 25.46 -26.71
CA ASN A 61 -23.66 25.49 -27.67
C ASN A 61 -22.41 24.71 -27.20
N SER A 62 -22.60 23.55 -26.55
CA SER A 62 -21.54 22.72 -25.99
C SER A 62 -20.58 22.12 -27.03
N THR A 63 -20.82 22.33 -28.34
CA THR A 63 -20.03 21.73 -29.42
C THR A 63 -19.25 22.75 -30.26
N ASP A 64 -19.23 24.03 -29.88
CA ASP A 64 -18.62 25.12 -30.65
C ASP A 64 -17.13 25.35 -30.35
N GLY A 65 -16.56 24.60 -29.40
CA GLY A 65 -15.16 24.71 -29.01
C GLY A 65 -14.84 25.88 -28.08
N ARG A 66 -15.88 26.56 -27.53
CA ARG A 66 -15.72 27.71 -26.64
C ARG A 66 -15.06 27.36 -25.31
N ASP A 67 -14.58 28.39 -24.65
CA ASP A 67 -14.16 28.31 -23.26
C ASP A 67 -15.36 28.45 -22.32
N LEU A 68 -15.29 27.78 -21.15
CA LEU A 68 -16.38 27.71 -20.20
C LEU A 68 -15.87 27.92 -18.78
N TYR A 69 -16.56 28.71 -17.99
CA TYR A 69 -16.34 28.85 -16.55
C TYR A 69 -17.59 28.40 -15.79
N ILE A 70 -17.42 27.45 -14.88
CA ILE A 70 -18.46 26.95 -13.97
C ILE A 70 -18.19 27.55 -12.59
N PRO A 71 -19.03 28.52 -12.14
CA PRO A 71 -18.81 29.25 -10.89
C PRO A 71 -19.23 28.45 -9.66
N ASN A 72 -18.79 28.90 -8.47
CA ASN A 72 -19.28 28.38 -7.21
C ASN A 72 -20.71 28.74 -6.87
N GLU A 73 -21.17 29.86 -7.42
CA GLU A 73 -22.48 30.45 -7.12
C GLU A 73 -23.12 31.00 -8.40
N VAL A 74 -24.43 30.94 -8.46
CA VAL A 74 -25.23 31.53 -9.56
C VAL A 74 -26.41 32.29 -8.96
N VAL A 75 -26.72 33.44 -9.56
CA VAL A 75 -27.87 34.26 -9.15
C VAL A 75 -28.97 34.13 -10.18
N PHE A 76 -30.17 33.76 -9.75
CA PHE A 76 -31.35 33.71 -10.58
C PHE A 76 -32.56 34.31 -9.84
N GLU A 77 -33.25 35.25 -10.46
CA GLU A 77 -34.42 36.00 -9.91
C GLU A 77 -34.15 36.56 -8.50
N GLY A 78 -32.92 37.07 -8.26
CA GLY A 78 -32.52 37.65 -6.98
C GLY A 78 -32.12 36.64 -5.88
N ASN A 79 -32.23 35.34 -6.13
CA ASN A 79 -31.77 34.30 -5.24
C ASN A 79 -30.37 33.81 -5.63
N THR A 80 -29.52 33.61 -4.64
CA THR A 80 -28.16 33.03 -4.83
C THR A 80 -28.20 31.53 -4.56
N TYR A 81 -27.71 30.75 -5.51
CA TYR A 81 -27.61 29.29 -5.44
C TYR A 81 -26.15 28.85 -5.46
N GLN A 82 -25.81 27.89 -4.64
CA GLN A 82 -24.47 27.25 -4.59
C GLN A 82 -24.39 26.16 -5.66
N VAL A 83 -23.43 26.26 -6.58
CA VAL A 83 -23.17 25.21 -7.57
C VAL A 83 -22.33 24.13 -6.95
N LYS A 84 -22.88 22.95 -6.75
CA LYS A 84 -22.24 21.83 -6.04
C LYS A 84 -21.82 20.69 -6.95
N ALA A 85 -22.56 20.44 -8.02
CA ALA A 85 -22.32 19.30 -8.88
C ALA A 85 -22.49 19.64 -10.37
N ILE A 86 -21.95 18.79 -11.22
CA ILE A 86 -22.16 18.73 -12.65
C ILE A 86 -22.85 17.40 -12.95
N ALA A 87 -24.08 17.45 -13.43
CA ALA A 87 -24.87 16.26 -13.72
C ALA A 87 -24.40 15.55 -15.00
N PHE A 88 -24.66 14.25 -15.09
CA PHE A 88 -24.31 13.40 -16.22
C PHE A 88 -24.60 13.98 -17.62
N PRO A 89 -25.77 14.62 -17.90
CA PRO A 89 -26.06 15.10 -19.24
C PRO A 89 -25.32 16.39 -19.61
N ALA A 90 -24.79 17.16 -18.66
CA ALA A 90 -24.25 18.48 -18.92
C ALA A 90 -23.12 18.51 -19.95
N PHE A 91 -22.17 17.59 -19.84
CA PHE A 91 -21.01 17.47 -20.74
C PHE A 91 -21.15 16.38 -21.79
N LYS A 92 -22.30 15.74 -21.89
CA LYS A 92 -22.47 14.64 -22.84
C LYS A 92 -22.18 15.13 -24.27
N ASP A 93 -21.21 14.46 -24.92
CA ASP A 93 -20.78 14.74 -26.30
C ASP A 93 -20.28 16.18 -26.53
N ALA A 94 -19.94 16.92 -25.46
CA ALA A 94 -19.48 18.31 -25.55
C ALA A 94 -18.11 18.40 -26.22
N LYS A 95 -17.88 19.50 -26.98
CA LYS A 95 -16.57 19.84 -27.58
C LYS A 95 -16.22 21.26 -27.15
N LEU A 96 -15.29 21.38 -26.22
CA LEU A 96 -14.97 22.64 -25.55
C LEU A 96 -13.47 22.95 -25.61
N GLY A 97 -13.14 24.21 -25.49
CA GLY A 97 -11.79 24.73 -25.36
C GLY A 97 -11.27 24.52 -23.94
N THR A 98 -11.18 25.60 -23.18
CA THR A 98 -10.83 25.56 -21.76
C THR A 98 -12.12 25.46 -20.93
N VAL A 99 -12.18 24.45 -20.05
CA VAL A 99 -13.23 24.35 -19.04
C VAL A 99 -12.59 24.61 -17.68
N THR A 100 -13.02 25.69 -17.03
CA THR A 100 -12.59 26.03 -15.66
C THR A 100 -13.71 25.76 -14.69
N ILE A 101 -13.44 24.99 -13.66
CA ILE A 101 -14.41 24.60 -12.63
C ILE A 101 -13.96 25.17 -11.30
N ALA A 102 -14.80 26.00 -10.72
CA ALA A 102 -14.57 26.67 -9.45
C ALA A 102 -14.47 25.67 -8.28
N ASN A 103 -13.75 26.08 -7.24
CA ASN A 103 -13.21 25.18 -6.20
C ASN A 103 -14.22 24.49 -5.29
N ARG A 104 -15.52 24.84 -5.34
CA ARG A 104 -16.56 24.19 -4.50
C ARG A 104 -17.47 23.23 -5.26
N VAL A 105 -17.24 23.07 -6.56
CA VAL A 105 -17.96 22.09 -7.39
C VAL A 105 -17.26 20.75 -7.25
N ILE A 106 -17.89 19.73 -6.68
CA ILE A 106 -17.27 18.47 -6.28
C ILE A 106 -17.77 17.23 -7.01
N GLY A 107 -19.01 17.17 -7.44
CA GLY A 107 -19.54 16.09 -8.31
C GLY A 107 -19.38 16.46 -9.78
N MET A 108 -18.77 15.59 -10.61
CA MET A 108 -18.45 15.93 -12.00
C MET A 108 -18.58 14.74 -12.94
N PHE A 109 -19.36 14.91 -14.03
CA PHE A 109 -19.55 13.90 -15.07
C PHE A 109 -19.22 14.46 -16.45
N PHE A 110 -18.34 13.80 -17.20
CA PHE A 110 -17.82 14.22 -18.51
C PHE A 110 -17.99 13.13 -19.58
N SER A 111 -19.21 12.63 -19.77
CA SER A 111 -19.45 11.54 -20.73
C SER A 111 -19.17 11.96 -22.17
N ASN A 112 -18.25 11.23 -22.84
CA ASN A 112 -17.84 11.45 -24.23
C ASN A 112 -17.37 12.88 -24.53
N ALA A 113 -17.07 13.71 -23.53
CA ALA A 113 -16.64 15.08 -23.73
C ALA A 113 -15.24 15.15 -24.37
N GLN A 114 -15.05 16.13 -25.24
CA GLN A 114 -13.75 16.48 -25.82
C GLN A 114 -13.36 17.87 -25.29
N ILE A 115 -12.35 17.91 -24.41
CA ILE A 115 -11.92 19.15 -23.74
C ILE A 115 -10.43 19.35 -23.99
N LYS A 116 -10.06 20.51 -24.53
CA LYS A 116 -8.65 20.84 -24.76
C LYS A 116 -7.89 21.07 -23.46
N LYS A 117 -8.53 21.80 -22.53
CA LYS A 117 -7.93 22.05 -21.21
C LYS A 117 -9.00 22.05 -20.12
N LEU A 118 -8.80 21.21 -19.10
CA LEU A 118 -9.59 21.22 -17.88
C LEU A 118 -8.80 21.88 -16.76
N VAL A 119 -9.40 22.86 -16.09
CA VAL A 119 -8.84 23.54 -14.93
C VAL A 119 -9.76 23.29 -13.74
N LEU A 120 -9.32 22.48 -12.80
CA LEU A 120 -9.96 22.35 -11.50
C LEU A 120 -9.24 23.31 -10.55
N GLU A 121 -9.87 24.46 -10.26
CA GLU A 121 -9.26 25.51 -9.44
C GLU A 121 -8.80 25.00 -8.07
N ASP A 122 -7.78 25.66 -7.52
CA ASP A 122 -7.25 25.33 -6.20
C ASP A 122 -8.35 25.39 -5.12
N GLY A 123 -8.49 24.32 -4.37
CA GLY A 123 -9.47 24.18 -3.29
C GLY A 123 -9.18 23.01 -2.38
N LYS A 124 -9.60 23.13 -1.13
CA LYS A 124 -9.48 22.07 -0.12
C LYS A 124 -10.66 21.10 -0.18
N ASP A 125 -11.74 21.48 -0.88
CA ASP A 125 -12.89 20.61 -1.03
C ASP A 125 -12.48 19.37 -1.83
N ILE A 126 -12.83 18.22 -1.30
CA ILE A 126 -12.44 16.93 -1.83
C ILE A 126 -13.25 16.67 -3.09
N VAL A 127 -12.57 16.43 -4.20
CA VAL A 127 -13.21 15.86 -5.38
C VAL A 127 -13.57 14.42 -5.03
N GLY A 128 -14.87 14.16 -4.99
CA GLY A 128 -15.37 12.85 -4.66
C GLY A 128 -14.99 11.83 -5.71
N THR A 129 -14.35 10.79 -5.23
CA THR A 129 -14.16 9.55 -5.95
C THR A 129 -14.75 8.50 -5.04
N SER A 130 -16.04 8.22 -5.14
CA SER A 130 -16.61 7.15 -4.34
C SER A 130 -16.65 5.86 -5.13
N TYR A 131 -16.14 4.84 -4.52
CA TYR A 131 -16.35 3.46 -4.90
C TYR A 131 -17.14 2.79 -3.78
N LYS A 132 -18.33 2.36 -4.08
CA LYS A 132 -19.08 1.45 -3.22
C LYS A 132 -18.89 0.04 -3.73
N ASP A 133 -18.31 -0.80 -2.87
CA ASP A 133 -18.25 -2.25 -2.92
C ASP A 133 -18.61 -2.92 -4.27
N TYR A 134 -17.61 -3.34 -5.04
CA TYR A 134 -17.64 -4.40 -6.07
C TYR A 134 -18.89 -4.52 -6.97
N ALA A 135 -19.73 -3.53 -7.09
CA ALA A 135 -20.94 -3.58 -7.90
C ALA A 135 -21.01 -2.38 -8.87
N GLU A 136 -20.95 -2.67 -10.09
CA GLU A 136 -21.39 -2.13 -11.38
C GLU A 136 -21.91 -0.67 -11.49
N ASP A 137 -21.93 0.16 -10.46
CA ASP A 137 -22.39 1.55 -10.51
C ASP A 137 -21.22 2.52 -10.32
N GLU A 138 -20.70 3.02 -11.44
CA GLU A 138 -19.66 4.04 -11.54
C GLU A 138 -20.19 5.38 -11.01
N GLN A 139 -19.84 5.76 -9.78
CA GLN A 139 -20.19 7.08 -9.22
C GLN A 139 -18.94 7.79 -8.71
N GLY A 140 -18.70 8.96 -9.27
CA GLY A 140 -17.54 9.81 -8.95
C GLY A 140 -17.23 10.73 -10.11
N LEU A 141 -16.01 11.27 -10.18
CA LEU A 141 -15.51 11.94 -11.38
C LEU A 141 -15.45 10.91 -12.51
N THR A 142 -16.50 10.83 -13.31
CA THR A 142 -16.63 9.85 -14.39
C THR A 142 -16.24 10.49 -15.71
N LEU A 143 -15.18 9.99 -16.33
CA LEU A 143 -14.73 10.38 -17.66
C LEU A 143 -15.06 9.33 -18.72
N SER A 144 -16.19 8.67 -18.62
CA SER A 144 -16.57 7.62 -19.56
C SER A 144 -16.53 8.12 -21.00
N GLY A 145 -15.56 7.63 -21.79
CA GLY A 145 -15.34 8.04 -23.17
C GLY A 145 -14.86 9.49 -23.36
N ALA A 146 -14.59 10.23 -22.30
CA ALA A 146 -14.09 11.60 -22.42
C ALA A 146 -12.63 11.62 -22.86
N SER A 147 -12.24 12.68 -23.60
CA SER A 147 -10.87 12.99 -23.97
C SER A 147 -10.50 14.38 -23.48
N ILE A 148 -9.50 14.46 -22.58
CA ILE A 148 -9.04 15.71 -22.01
C ILE A 148 -7.54 15.83 -22.26
N GLU A 149 -7.12 16.79 -23.09
CA GLU A 149 -5.71 16.85 -23.49
C GLU A 149 -4.80 17.39 -22.39
N ASN A 150 -5.23 18.44 -21.68
CA ASN A 150 -4.42 19.12 -20.68
C ASN A 150 -5.23 19.33 -19.40
N ILE A 151 -4.63 19.09 -18.25
CA ILE A 151 -5.29 19.25 -16.95
C ILE A 151 -4.44 20.11 -16.01
N TYR A 152 -5.10 21.07 -15.34
CA TYR A 152 -4.64 21.63 -14.08
C TYR A 152 -5.50 21.06 -12.96
N PHE A 153 -4.89 20.29 -12.04
CA PHE A 153 -5.60 19.63 -10.94
C PHE A 153 -5.25 20.30 -9.61
N GLY A 154 -6.06 21.27 -9.20
CA GLY A 154 -5.86 22.09 -8.00
C GLY A 154 -6.61 21.59 -6.74
N ARG A 155 -7.14 20.36 -6.74
CA ARG A 155 -8.02 19.85 -5.70
C ARG A 155 -7.34 18.90 -4.74
N ALA A 156 -7.94 18.74 -3.56
CA ALA A 156 -7.69 17.63 -2.67
C ALA A 156 -8.44 16.36 -3.14
N VAL A 157 -7.93 15.19 -2.75
CA VAL A 157 -8.62 13.90 -2.93
C VAL A 157 -8.87 13.25 -1.58
N SER A 158 -9.85 12.35 -1.50
CA SER A 158 -10.18 11.65 -0.25
C SER A 158 -8.96 10.89 0.29
N ALA A 159 -8.79 10.92 1.61
CA ALA A 159 -7.78 10.15 2.31
C ALA A 159 -8.08 8.64 2.35
N ASN A 160 -9.31 8.24 2.06
CA ASN A 160 -9.69 6.83 2.07
C ASN A 160 -9.11 6.10 0.87
N ILE A 161 -8.10 5.28 1.11
CA ILE A 161 -7.35 4.53 0.09
C ILE A 161 -8.25 3.53 -0.64
N ALA A 162 -9.26 2.97 0.03
CA ALA A 162 -10.16 1.97 -0.54
C ALA A 162 -11.18 2.55 -1.55
N SER A 163 -11.39 3.87 -1.54
CA SER A 163 -12.39 4.53 -2.39
C SER A 163 -11.80 5.41 -3.51
N ASN A 164 -10.48 5.36 -3.75
CA ASN A 164 -9.79 6.25 -4.69
C ASN A 164 -9.53 5.60 -6.06
N TYR A 165 -10.56 5.11 -6.73
CA TYR A 165 -10.44 4.88 -8.18
C TYR A 165 -10.45 6.23 -8.90
N CYS A 166 -9.41 6.47 -9.69
CA CYS A 166 -9.28 7.78 -10.30
C CYS A 166 -9.84 7.85 -11.70
N ALA A 167 -10.50 8.94 -11.90
CA ALA A 167 -11.27 9.30 -13.04
C ALA A 167 -10.51 9.49 -14.36
N PHE A 168 -9.20 9.64 -14.33
CA PHE A 168 -8.44 9.94 -15.55
C PHE A 168 -7.89 8.70 -16.26
N VAL A 169 -8.40 7.51 -15.93
CA VAL A 169 -8.00 6.27 -16.60
C VAL A 169 -8.34 6.35 -18.08
N ASN A 170 -7.33 6.18 -18.95
CA ASN A 170 -7.47 6.23 -20.41
C ASN A 170 -8.17 7.48 -20.97
N ALA A 171 -8.12 8.60 -20.26
CA ALA A 171 -8.80 9.85 -20.64
C ALA A 171 -8.09 10.65 -21.75
N GLY A 172 -7.00 10.15 -22.30
CA GLY A 172 -6.24 10.81 -23.38
C GLY A 172 -5.43 12.02 -22.90
N VAL A 173 -5.11 12.10 -21.60
CA VAL A 173 -4.35 13.21 -21.00
C VAL A 173 -2.92 13.23 -21.52
N LYS A 174 -2.56 14.33 -22.20
CA LYS A 174 -1.21 14.55 -22.73
C LYS A 174 -0.31 15.31 -21.76
N SER A 175 -0.90 16.19 -20.95
CA SER A 175 -0.18 16.93 -19.90
C SER A 175 -1.04 17.17 -18.66
N MET A 176 -0.40 17.15 -17.49
CA MET A 176 -1.02 17.48 -16.22
C MET A 176 -0.11 18.34 -15.37
N THR A 177 -0.68 19.36 -14.77
CA THR A 177 -0.06 20.17 -13.72
C THR A 177 -0.82 19.94 -12.42
N LEU A 178 -0.09 19.62 -11.35
CA LEU A 178 -0.66 19.36 -10.03
C LEU A 178 -0.57 20.62 -9.17
N GLY A 179 -1.69 20.98 -8.55
CA GLY A 179 -1.79 22.07 -7.59
C GLY A 179 -1.32 21.64 -6.19
N LYS A 180 -1.26 22.62 -5.28
CA LYS A 180 -0.71 22.45 -3.92
C LYS A 180 -1.63 21.72 -2.93
N ASN A 181 -2.90 21.48 -3.28
CA ASN A 181 -3.87 20.85 -2.38
C ASN A 181 -3.91 19.32 -2.50
N LEU A 182 -3.25 18.77 -3.51
CA LEU A 182 -3.11 17.33 -3.66
C LEU A 182 -1.93 16.87 -2.79
N ASP A 183 -2.20 16.03 -1.79
CA ASP A 183 -1.20 15.49 -0.86
C ASP A 183 -0.73 14.07 -1.20
N ARG A 184 -1.39 13.42 -2.13
CA ARG A 184 -1.05 12.07 -2.64
C ARG A 184 -1.47 11.91 -4.08
N ILE A 185 -0.78 11.05 -4.82
CA ILE A 185 -1.22 10.63 -6.15
C ILE A 185 -2.15 9.44 -5.99
N PRO A 186 -3.45 9.56 -6.36
CA PRO A 186 -4.42 8.50 -6.15
C PRO A 186 -4.15 7.22 -6.94
N LEU A 187 -4.80 6.13 -6.53
CA LEU A 187 -4.80 4.85 -7.22
C LEU A 187 -5.27 5.03 -8.68
N GLY A 188 -4.50 4.51 -9.64
CA GLY A 188 -4.82 4.55 -11.07
C GLY A 188 -4.94 5.96 -11.68
N PHE A 189 -4.41 7.00 -11.03
CA PHE A 189 -4.65 8.42 -11.34
C PHE A 189 -4.57 8.79 -12.82
N LEU A 190 -3.52 8.35 -13.49
CA LEU A 190 -3.31 8.58 -14.93
C LEU A 190 -3.09 7.27 -15.70
N TYR A 191 -3.57 6.15 -15.18
CA TYR A 191 -3.43 4.85 -15.82
C TYR A 191 -3.77 4.92 -17.33
N GLY A 192 -2.86 4.43 -18.17
CA GLY A 192 -3.05 4.30 -19.62
C GLY A 192 -3.05 5.62 -20.41
N ASN A 193 -2.66 6.74 -19.79
CA ASN A 193 -2.67 8.02 -20.49
C ASN A 193 -1.37 8.29 -21.28
N PRO A 194 -1.46 9.02 -22.42
CA PRO A 194 -0.32 9.36 -23.26
C PRO A 194 0.47 10.58 -22.73
N ILE A 195 0.61 10.69 -21.40
CA ILE A 195 1.38 11.75 -20.77
C ILE A 195 2.89 11.55 -21.04
N GLU A 196 3.60 12.62 -21.41
CA GLU A 196 5.04 12.51 -21.72
C GLU A 196 5.95 12.86 -20.55
N LYS A 197 5.49 13.70 -19.64
CA LYS A 197 6.24 14.16 -18.47
C LYS A 197 5.32 14.44 -17.30
N ILE A 198 5.78 14.11 -16.10
CA ILE A 198 5.14 14.54 -14.84
C ILE A 198 6.20 15.08 -13.87
N VAL A 199 5.86 16.16 -13.19
CA VAL A 199 6.63 16.74 -12.09
C VAL A 199 5.74 16.73 -10.87
N LEU A 200 6.13 15.99 -9.85
CA LEU A 200 5.40 15.93 -8.59
C LEU A 200 5.89 17.05 -7.67
N PRO A 201 5.00 17.92 -7.17
CA PRO A 201 5.36 18.94 -6.21
C PRO A 201 5.76 18.33 -4.86
N SER A 202 6.54 19.08 -4.07
CA SER A 202 7.12 18.61 -2.80
C SER A 202 6.11 18.31 -1.68
N ASN A 203 4.85 18.69 -1.84
CA ASN A 203 3.78 18.39 -0.89
C ASN A 203 3.12 17.02 -1.09
N ILE A 204 3.52 16.27 -2.12
CA ILE A 204 3.02 14.90 -2.34
C ILE A 204 3.67 13.97 -1.33
N LEU A 205 2.86 13.31 -0.51
CA LEU A 205 3.33 12.37 0.51
C LEU A 205 3.63 10.99 -0.06
N THR A 206 2.81 10.52 -1.02
CA THR A 206 2.93 9.16 -1.56
C THR A 206 2.31 9.02 -2.95
N ILE A 207 2.74 8.01 -3.70
CA ILE A 207 2.16 7.63 -4.99
C ILE A 207 1.47 6.28 -4.82
N LEU A 208 0.13 6.23 -4.97
CA LEU A 208 -0.64 5.01 -4.75
C LEU A 208 -0.57 4.03 -5.93
N PHE A 209 -1.22 2.87 -5.75
CA PHE A 209 -1.18 1.72 -6.66
C PHE A 209 -1.51 2.11 -8.12
N ALA A 210 -0.73 1.63 -9.08
CA ALA A 210 -0.95 1.77 -10.51
C ALA A 210 -1.18 3.22 -11.01
N ALA A 211 -0.75 4.24 -10.24
CA ALA A 211 -1.07 5.65 -10.49
C ALA A 211 -0.72 6.13 -11.91
N PHE A 212 0.37 5.66 -12.48
CA PHE A 212 0.86 5.96 -13.84
C PHE A 212 1.08 4.69 -14.66
N LYS A 213 0.45 3.57 -14.24
CA LYS A 213 0.61 2.30 -14.95
C LYS A 213 0.22 2.45 -16.43
N ASP A 214 0.99 1.83 -17.31
CA ASP A 214 0.79 1.84 -18.76
C ASP A 214 0.75 3.24 -19.40
N CYS A 215 1.35 4.26 -18.76
CA CYS A 215 1.61 5.55 -19.41
C CYS A 215 2.76 5.38 -20.42
N THR A 216 2.46 4.75 -21.56
CA THR A 216 3.48 4.30 -22.52
C THR A 216 4.26 5.44 -23.18
N GLN A 217 3.76 6.68 -23.15
CA GLN A 217 4.46 7.85 -23.69
C GLN A 217 5.30 8.60 -22.63
N LEU A 218 5.23 8.20 -21.35
CA LEU A 218 5.93 8.86 -20.27
C LEU A 218 7.45 8.68 -20.42
N LYS A 219 8.18 9.77 -20.59
CA LYS A 219 9.63 9.81 -20.81
C LYS A 219 10.40 10.22 -19.56
N SER A 220 9.80 11.04 -18.71
CA SER A 220 10.48 11.60 -17.55
C SER A 220 9.53 11.83 -16.38
N VAL A 221 10.03 11.46 -15.18
CA VAL A 221 9.36 11.68 -13.90
C VAL A 221 10.32 12.38 -12.97
N VAL A 222 9.84 13.46 -12.31
CA VAL A 222 10.59 14.16 -11.26
C VAL A 222 9.80 14.07 -9.98
N ILE A 223 10.42 13.46 -8.96
CA ILE A 223 9.88 13.25 -7.62
C ILE A 223 10.78 14.03 -6.66
N ASP A 224 10.36 15.25 -6.27
CA ASP A 224 11.19 16.11 -5.43
C ASP A 224 11.29 15.56 -4.00
N SER A 225 10.16 15.19 -3.39
CA SER A 225 10.15 14.58 -2.05
C SER A 225 8.85 13.79 -1.84
N LEU A 226 8.98 12.57 -1.34
CA LEU A 226 7.87 11.78 -0.79
C LEU A 226 8.19 11.46 0.67
N GLU A 227 7.22 11.67 1.57
CA GLU A 227 7.36 11.24 2.97
C GLU A 227 6.97 9.76 3.15
N GLY A 228 6.37 9.16 2.14
CA GLY A 228 5.94 7.76 2.10
C GLY A 228 6.43 7.01 0.87
N PRO A 229 5.88 5.83 0.60
CA PRO A 229 6.32 4.94 -0.46
C PRO A 229 5.79 5.32 -1.85
N ILE A 230 6.43 4.76 -2.87
CA ILE A 230 5.87 4.51 -4.20
C ILE A 230 5.23 3.12 -4.14
N PHE A 231 3.90 3.04 -4.25
CA PHE A 231 3.19 1.77 -4.14
C PHE A 231 3.28 0.88 -5.39
N ASP A 232 2.67 -0.30 -5.28
CA ASP A 232 2.76 -1.34 -6.27
C ASP A 232 2.29 -0.89 -7.65
N GLU A 233 3.03 -1.30 -8.67
CA GLU A 233 2.76 -1.04 -10.08
C GLU A 233 2.64 0.45 -10.47
N ALA A 234 3.05 1.39 -9.61
CA ALA A 234 2.83 2.83 -9.83
C ALA A 234 3.25 3.34 -11.21
N PHE A 235 4.35 2.86 -11.76
CA PHE A 235 4.88 3.16 -13.10
C PHE A 235 5.06 1.92 -13.98
N ALA A 236 4.41 0.81 -13.64
CA ALA A 236 4.55 -0.42 -14.42
C ALA A 236 4.09 -0.20 -15.87
N GLY A 237 4.82 -0.74 -16.84
CA GLY A 237 4.48 -0.62 -18.25
C GLY A 237 4.77 0.75 -18.89
N CYS A 238 5.45 1.68 -18.20
CA CYS A 238 5.91 2.96 -18.78
C CYS A 238 7.13 2.69 -19.70
N VAL A 239 6.88 2.05 -20.82
CA VAL A 239 7.94 1.51 -21.70
C VAL A 239 8.90 2.55 -22.26
N ASN A 240 8.50 3.81 -22.39
CA ASN A 240 9.33 4.90 -22.88
C ASN A 240 9.98 5.73 -21.75
N LEU A 241 9.83 5.33 -20.48
CA LEU A 241 10.42 6.04 -19.35
C LEU A 241 11.95 5.90 -19.37
N GLN A 242 12.63 7.04 -19.60
CA GLN A 242 14.09 7.13 -19.73
C GLN A 242 14.74 7.75 -18.51
N HIS A 243 14.02 8.65 -17.84
CA HIS A 243 14.57 9.47 -16.77
C HIS A 243 13.65 9.49 -15.55
N VAL A 244 14.19 9.07 -14.41
CA VAL A 244 13.54 9.15 -13.10
C VAL A 244 14.47 9.88 -12.16
N GLU A 245 14.07 11.06 -11.71
CA GLU A 245 14.75 11.81 -10.66
C GLU A 245 13.95 11.67 -9.37
N MET A 246 14.55 11.06 -8.34
CA MET A 246 13.99 10.92 -7.00
C MET A 246 14.96 11.49 -5.98
N LYS A 247 14.48 12.40 -5.11
CA LYS A 247 15.31 12.94 -4.02
C LYS A 247 15.03 12.29 -2.66
N LYS A 248 13.78 11.94 -2.39
CA LYS A 248 13.36 11.30 -1.13
C LYS A 248 12.17 10.37 -1.37
N CYS A 249 12.21 9.20 -0.76
CA CYS A 249 11.14 8.21 -0.72
C CYS A 249 11.46 7.18 0.36
N THR A 250 10.47 6.51 0.96
CA THR A 250 10.73 5.49 1.98
C THR A 250 10.89 4.10 1.40
N ASP A 251 10.06 3.75 0.40
CA ASP A 251 10.01 2.41 -0.17
C ASP A 251 9.60 2.43 -1.64
N ILE A 252 10.00 1.41 -2.37
CA ILE A 252 9.56 1.14 -3.74
C ILE A 252 8.80 -0.19 -3.75
N GLY A 253 7.51 -0.14 -4.11
CA GLY A 253 6.58 -1.27 -4.04
C GLY A 253 6.81 -2.37 -5.09
N PHE A 254 5.99 -3.41 -5.01
CA PHE A 254 5.95 -4.52 -5.94
C PHE A 254 5.73 -4.03 -7.37
N LYS A 255 6.59 -4.44 -8.31
CA LYS A 255 6.50 -4.06 -9.72
C LYS A 255 6.41 -2.55 -10.01
N ALA A 256 6.81 -1.67 -9.08
CA ALA A 256 6.61 -0.22 -9.22
C ALA A 256 7.11 0.37 -10.54
N PHE A 257 8.21 -0.12 -11.08
CA PHE A 257 8.81 0.27 -12.37
C PHE A 257 8.94 -0.92 -13.35
N ALA A 258 8.19 -2.00 -13.14
CA ALA A 258 8.31 -3.17 -14.01
C ALA A 258 7.97 -2.83 -15.47
N GLY A 259 8.77 -3.30 -16.41
CA GLY A 259 8.55 -3.06 -17.84
C GLY A 259 8.93 -1.65 -18.33
N CYS A 260 9.62 -0.83 -17.52
CA CYS A 260 10.20 0.45 -17.98
C CYS A 260 11.41 0.18 -18.86
N SER A 261 11.16 -0.37 -20.05
CA SER A 261 12.19 -0.94 -20.92
C SER A 261 13.18 0.08 -21.50
N SER A 262 12.84 1.37 -21.51
CA SER A 262 13.74 2.45 -21.97
C SER A 262 14.61 3.05 -20.84
N LEU A 263 14.43 2.61 -19.59
CA LEU A 263 15.19 3.12 -18.45
C LEU A 263 16.63 2.58 -18.51
N GLU A 264 17.62 3.47 -18.65
CA GLU A 264 19.04 3.09 -18.80
C GLU A 264 19.80 3.09 -17.48
N GLN A 265 19.43 3.95 -16.56
CA GLN A 265 20.04 4.05 -15.23
C GLN A 265 19.04 4.54 -14.20
N ILE A 266 19.24 4.16 -12.96
CA ILE A 266 18.49 4.67 -11.81
C ILE A 266 19.38 4.81 -10.59
N GLU A 267 19.28 5.96 -9.94
CA GLU A 267 19.87 6.23 -8.63
C GLU A 267 18.76 6.21 -7.59
N ILE A 268 18.84 5.25 -6.69
CA ILE A 268 17.90 5.10 -5.58
C ILE A 268 18.37 6.00 -4.45
N PRO A 269 17.57 6.97 -3.99
CA PRO A 269 18.02 7.95 -2.99
C PRO A 269 18.19 7.33 -1.61
N SER A 270 18.99 8.00 -0.77
CA SER A 270 19.07 7.70 0.66
C SER A 270 17.71 7.87 1.33
N GLY A 271 17.43 7.02 2.32
CA GLY A 271 16.14 6.95 3.02
C GLY A 271 15.22 5.84 2.51
N ILE A 272 15.55 5.18 1.40
CA ILE A 272 14.83 3.97 0.98
C ILE A 272 15.28 2.79 1.84
N VAL A 273 14.29 2.10 2.45
CA VAL A 273 14.46 0.96 3.34
C VAL A 273 14.25 -0.35 2.62
N ALA A 274 13.22 -0.41 1.75
CA ALA A 274 12.87 -1.62 1.02
C ALA A 274 12.59 -1.35 -0.47
N ILE A 275 12.97 -2.33 -1.29
CA ILE A 275 12.59 -2.43 -2.70
C ILE A 275 11.81 -3.73 -2.88
N GLY A 276 10.60 -3.62 -3.40
CA GLY A 276 9.66 -4.73 -3.56
C GLY A 276 10.08 -5.76 -4.60
N ASP A 277 9.48 -6.93 -4.51
CA ASP A 277 9.61 -7.97 -5.53
C ASP A 277 9.30 -7.41 -6.92
N SER A 278 10.10 -7.80 -7.90
CA SER A 278 9.93 -7.43 -9.32
C SER A 278 9.89 -5.90 -9.58
N ALA A 279 10.33 -5.06 -8.64
CA ALA A 279 10.18 -3.59 -8.74
C ALA A 279 10.73 -3.01 -10.04
N PHE A 280 11.82 -3.54 -10.58
CA PHE A 280 12.45 -3.16 -11.85
C PHE A 280 12.48 -4.32 -12.87
N ALA A 281 11.62 -5.31 -12.70
CA ALA A 281 11.60 -6.45 -13.62
C ALA A 281 11.33 -5.99 -15.07
N ASN A 282 12.05 -6.59 -16.04
CA ASN A 282 11.95 -6.27 -17.46
C ASN A 282 12.33 -4.81 -17.83
N CYS A 283 13.14 -4.11 -17.00
CA CYS A 283 13.84 -2.90 -17.42
C CYS A 283 15.03 -3.30 -18.31
N SER A 284 14.74 -3.77 -19.54
CA SER A 284 15.71 -4.46 -20.40
C SER A 284 16.92 -3.63 -20.82
N ASN A 285 16.80 -2.29 -20.86
CA ASN A 285 17.90 -1.38 -21.17
C ASN A 285 18.62 -0.84 -19.95
N LEU A 286 18.26 -1.26 -18.74
CA LEU A 286 18.90 -0.78 -17.50
C LEU A 286 20.36 -1.26 -17.46
N LYS A 287 21.31 -0.31 -17.50
CA LYS A 287 22.76 -0.54 -17.55
C LYS A 287 23.42 -0.37 -16.20
N GLU A 288 22.89 0.54 -15.39
CA GLU A 288 23.44 0.87 -14.08
C GLU A 288 22.34 1.11 -13.05
N VAL A 289 22.54 0.59 -11.84
CA VAL A 289 21.72 0.87 -10.66
C VAL A 289 22.62 1.27 -9.50
N SER A 290 22.20 2.29 -8.72
CA SER A 290 22.84 2.68 -7.47
C SER A 290 21.87 2.47 -6.32
N LEU A 291 22.27 1.64 -5.34
CA LEU A 291 21.49 1.26 -4.16
C LEU A 291 22.09 1.98 -2.93
N PRO A 292 21.25 2.63 -2.09
CA PRO A 292 21.73 3.44 -0.97
C PRO A 292 22.17 2.59 0.22
N ASN A 293 22.93 3.22 1.13
CA ASN A 293 23.28 2.61 2.41
C ASN A 293 22.09 2.33 3.33
N SER A 294 21.01 3.13 3.20
CA SER A 294 19.78 2.95 3.98
C SER A 294 18.97 1.69 3.63
N LEU A 295 19.25 1.06 2.50
CA LEU A 295 18.53 -0.13 2.05
C LEU A 295 18.83 -1.32 2.96
N VAL A 296 17.79 -2.00 3.45
CA VAL A 296 17.89 -3.24 4.26
C VAL A 296 17.16 -4.43 3.64
N ARG A 297 16.19 -4.20 2.75
CA ARG A 297 15.38 -5.26 2.13
C ARG A 297 15.34 -5.12 0.61
N LEU A 298 15.84 -6.14 -0.07
CA LEU A 298 15.86 -6.22 -1.54
C LEU A 298 15.00 -7.40 -1.99
N GLY A 299 13.89 -7.11 -2.69
CA GLY A 299 12.95 -8.12 -3.17
C GLY A 299 11.95 -8.58 -2.11
N SER A 300 11.57 -7.71 -1.18
CA SER A 300 10.55 -8.04 -0.20
C SER A 300 9.15 -7.90 -0.78
N ASN A 301 8.26 -8.80 -0.36
CA ASN A 301 6.84 -8.64 -0.61
C ASN A 301 6.31 -7.63 0.43
N PHE A 302 6.19 -6.36 0.03
CA PHE A 302 5.61 -5.32 0.85
C PHE A 302 4.11 -5.28 0.59
N ASN A 303 3.31 -5.34 1.64
CA ASN A 303 1.87 -5.12 1.55
C ASN A 303 1.50 -3.97 2.47
N PHE A 304 0.86 -2.94 1.92
CA PHE A 304 0.44 -1.75 2.67
C PHE A 304 -0.40 -2.07 3.92
N PHE A 305 -1.21 -3.13 3.85
CA PHE A 305 -2.10 -3.53 4.96
C PHE A 305 -1.43 -4.48 5.96
N TRP A 306 -0.34 -5.17 5.56
CA TRP A 306 0.23 -6.30 6.31
C TRP A 306 1.72 -6.13 6.63
N GLY A 307 2.32 -4.98 6.29
CA GLY A 307 3.74 -4.73 6.52
C GLY A 307 4.69 -5.45 5.56
N TYR A 308 5.94 -5.64 5.98
CA TYR A 308 6.99 -6.25 5.17
C TYR A 308 6.92 -7.77 5.25
N GLY A 309 6.52 -8.40 4.15
CA GLY A 309 6.49 -9.85 4.03
C GLY A 309 7.85 -10.48 3.74
N LYS A 310 7.83 -11.76 3.35
CA LYS A 310 9.01 -12.54 3.00
C LYS A 310 9.78 -11.94 1.82
N ILE A 311 11.12 -12.06 1.82
CA ILE A 311 11.95 -11.73 0.65
C ILE A 311 11.70 -12.81 -0.41
N VAL A 312 11.20 -12.40 -1.58
CA VAL A 312 10.86 -13.27 -2.71
C VAL A 312 11.88 -13.12 -3.84
N GLY A 313 12.35 -11.89 -4.11
CA GLY A 313 13.39 -11.58 -5.08
C GLY A 313 12.89 -10.96 -6.37
N ASN A 314 13.51 -11.33 -7.48
CA ASN A 314 13.18 -10.91 -8.86
C ASN A 314 13.25 -9.40 -9.14
N VAL A 315 13.89 -8.61 -8.27
CA VAL A 315 13.88 -7.13 -8.37
C VAL A 315 14.33 -6.65 -9.74
N PHE A 316 15.39 -7.23 -10.29
CA PHE A 316 15.98 -6.90 -11.58
C PHE A 316 15.87 -8.05 -12.59
N ALA A 317 14.88 -8.93 -12.45
CA ALA A 317 14.62 -10.01 -13.40
C ALA A 317 14.34 -9.41 -14.80
N GLY A 318 14.93 -9.97 -15.85
CA GLY A 318 14.80 -9.42 -17.21
C GLY A 318 15.64 -8.18 -17.52
N CYS A 319 16.49 -7.71 -16.58
CA CYS A 319 17.41 -6.58 -16.81
C CYS A 319 18.73 -7.06 -17.46
N PHE A 320 18.65 -7.64 -18.66
CA PHE A 320 19.79 -8.27 -19.33
C PHE A 320 20.93 -7.31 -19.69
N SER A 321 20.66 -5.99 -19.76
CA SER A 321 21.66 -4.96 -20.08
C SER A 321 22.46 -4.48 -18.87
N LEU A 322 22.13 -4.93 -17.64
CA LEU A 322 22.76 -4.46 -16.43
C LEU A 322 24.23 -4.89 -16.39
N ARG A 323 25.11 -3.89 -16.25
CA ARG A 323 26.57 -4.05 -16.25
C ARG A 323 27.22 -3.46 -15.00
N LYS A 324 26.49 -2.64 -14.25
CA LYS A 324 27.03 -2.01 -13.06
C LYS A 324 25.98 -1.93 -11.95
N VAL A 325 26.31 -2.53 -10.82
CA VAL A 325 25.52 -2.47 -9.60
C VAL A 325 26.36 -1.77 -8.54
N LYS A 326 25.98 -0.57 -8.13
CA LYS A 326 26.61 0.16 -7.04
C LYS A 326 25.84 -0.11 -5.74
N MET A 327 26.52 -0.58 -4.73
CA MET A 327 25.95 -0.81 -3.41
C MET A 327 26.66 0.05 -2.38
N ASN A 328 26.02 1.13 -1.92
CA ASN A 328 26.63 2.12 -1.02
C ASN A 328 26.74 1.64 0.43
N ALA A 329 26.14 0.50 0.77
CA ALA A 329 26.21 -0.07 2.12
C ALA A 329 27.61 -0.68 2.40
N PRO A 330 28.23 -0.36 3.55
CA PRO A 330 29.48 -1.00 3.95
C PRO A 330 29.29 -2.46 4.33
N ASN A 331 28.12 -2.81 4.86
CA ASN A 331 27.74 -4.18 5.20
C ASN A 331 26.75 -4.73 4.17
N PRO A 332 26.99 -5.94 3.64
CA PRO A 332 26.07 -6.54 2.69
C PRO A 332 24.72 -6.85 3.34
N ILE A 333 23.64 -6.40 2.71
CA ILE A 333 22.27 -6.77 3.06
C ILE A 333 21.94 -8.17 2.53
N ILE A 334 20.83 -8.76 2.99
CA ILE A 334 20.34 -10.04 2.47
C ILE A 334 20.01 -9.88 0.98
N ASN A 335 20.67 -10.69 0.14
CA ASN A 335 20.39 -10.79 -1.28
C ASN A 335 20.14 -12.25 -1.65
N ILE A 336 19.07 -12.49 -2.40
CA ILE A 336 18.78 -13.83 -2.92
C ILE A 336 19.13 -13.90 -4.42
N PRO A 337 19.58 -15.07 -4.92
CA PRO A 337 20.06 -15.20 -6.29
C PRO A 337 19.08 -14.77 -7.38
N SER A 338 17.76 -14.87 -7.13
CA SER A 338 16.73 -14.46 -8.08
C SER A 338 16.58 -12.93 -8.26
N ASN A 339 17.26 -12.12 -7.45
CA ASN A 339 17.18 -10.65 -7.62
C ASN A 339 17.80 -10.16 -8.93
N PHE A 340 18.75 -10.90 -9.49
CA PHE A 340 19.42 -10.55 -10.74
C PHE A 340 19.42 -11.76 -11.68
N GLU A 341 19.51 -11.50 -12.99
CA GLU A 341 19.71 -12.53 -13.99
C GLU A 341 21.09 -13.20 -13.83
N GLU A 342 21.21 -14.47 -14.20
CA GLU A 342 22.46 -15.21 -14.18
C GLU A 342 23.56 -14.51 -15.03
N SER A 343 23.18 -13.93 -16.15
CA SER A 343 24.08 -13.15 -16.99
C SER A 343 24.61 -11.89 -16.31
N VAL A 344 23.84 -11.28 -15.40
CA VAL A 344 24.26 -10.12 -14.62
C VAL A 344 25.33 -10.51 -13.62
N TYR A 345 25.16 -11.61 -12.90
CA TYR A 345 26.16 -12.11 -11.94
C TYR A 345 27.52 -12.40 -12.62
N SER A 346 27.51 -12.83 -13.88
CA SER A 346 28.74 -13.15 -14.63
C SER A 346 29.38 -11.95 -15.34
N GLN A 347 28.60 -10.93 -15.73
CA GLN A 347 29.06 -9.87 -16.62
C GLN A 347 29.08 -8.46 -15.98
N ALA A 348 28.34 -8.25 -14.90
CA ALA A 348 28.26 -6.95 -14.25
C ALA A 348 29.33 -6.82 -13.15
N SER A 349 29.84 -5.58 -12.99
CA SER A 349 30.65 -5.23 -11.82
C SER A 349 29.75 -4.84 -10.65
N LEU A 350 29.91 -5.50 -9.53
CA LEU A 350 29.41 -5.07 -8.23
C LEU A 350 30.42 -4.10 -7.63
N CYS A 351 30.04 -2.83 -7.56
CA CYS A 351 30.86 -1.78 -6.97
C CYS A 351 30.46 -1.58 -5.51
N VAL A 352 31.41 -1.65 -4.61
CA VAL A 352 31.23 -1.52 -3.16
C VAL A 352 32.17 -0.46 -2.59
N PRO A 353 31.91 0.11 -1.39
CA PRO A 353 32.78 1.09 -0.77
C PRO A 353 34.19 0.52 -0.50
N VAL A 354 35.19 1.41 -0.53
CA VAL A 354 36.58 1.05 -0.20
C VAL A 354 36.67 0.38 1.17
N GLY A 355 37.35 -0.77 1.25
CA GLY A 355 37.50 -1.60 2.45
C GLY A 355 36.39 -2.63 2.68
N CYS A 356 35.34 -2.65 1.85
CA CYS A 356 34.17 -3.52 2.06
C CYS A 356 34.14 -4.78 1.18
N LYS A 357 35.01 -4.89 0.16
CA LYS A 357 35.02 -6.00 -0.80
C LYS A 357 35.00 -7.38 -0.13
N SER A 358 35.86 -7.59 0.88
CA SER A 358 35.96 -8.88 1.57
C SER A 358 34.65 -9.31 2.26
N ALA A 359 33.80 -8.37 2.69
CA ALA A 359 32.50 -8.67 3.27
C ALA A 359 31.54 -9.19 2.20
N TYR A 360 31.52 -8.55 1.02
CA TYR A 360 30.65 -8.93 -0.10
C TYR A 360 31.08 -10.25 -0.77
N GLU A 361 32.38 -10.54 -0.84
CA GLU A 361 32.90 -11.82 -1.34
C GLU A 361 32.48 -13.02 -0.47
N LYS A 362 32.10 -12.79 0.79
CA LYS A 362 31.64 -13.83 1.72
C LYS A 362 30.11 -13.90 1.85
N ALA A 363 29.42 -12.83 1.50
CA ALA A 363 27.98 -12.72 1.72
C ALA A 363 27.19 -13.53 0.68
N ASP A 364 26.22 -14.30 1.17
CA ASP A 364 25.35 -15.08 0.31
C ASP A 364 24.57 -14.16 -0.66
N GLY A 365 24.39 -14.66 -1.91
CA GLY A 365 23.81 -13.89 -2.99
C GLY A 365 24.75 -12.86 -3.62
N TRP A 366 25.54 -12.13 -2.84
CA TRP A 366 26.52 -11.15 -3.36
C TRP A 366 27.80 -11.78 -3.89
N LYS A 367 28.31 -12.81 -3.21
CA LYS A 367 29.49 -13.59 -3.64
C LYS A 367 29.36 -14.23 -5.02
N THR A 368 28.16 -14.29 -5.58
CA THR A 368 27.86 -14.82 -6.91
C THR A 368 28.33 -13.89 -8.04
N PHE A 369 28.56 -12.59 -7.74
CA PHE A 369 29.12 -11.67 -8.72
C PHE A 369 30.58 -12.06 -9.05
N ALA A 370 30.86 -12.25 -10.35
CA ALA A 370 32.21 -12.59 -10.81
C ALA A 370 33.19 -11.41 -10.66
N HIS A 371 32.69 -10.18 -10.67
CA HIS A 371 33.48 -8.96 -10.60
C HIS A 371 33.01 -8.10 -9.43
N ILE A 372 33.78 -8.05 -8.33
CA ILE A 372 33.53 -7.17 -7.19
C ILE A 372 34.68 -6.15 -7.10
N GLU A 373 34.34 -4.88 -7.20
CA GLU A 373 35.28 -3.76 -7.26
C GLU A 373 35.04 -2.79 -6.11
N GLU A 374 36.12 -2.29 -5.52
CA GLU A 374 36.06 -1.19 -4.57
C GLU A 374 36.15 0.13 -5.32
N ILE A 375 35.20 1.03 -5.05
CA ILE A 375 35.22 2.37 -5.61
C ILE A 375 35.04 3.41 -4.51
N ASP A 376 35.59 4.60 -4.71
CA ASP A 376 35.32 5.74 -3.84
C ASP A 376 33.90 6.25 -4.13
N MET A 377 32.99 5.94 -3.22
CA MET A 377 31.59 6.31 -3.33
C MET A 377 31.32 7.61 -2.58
N LYS A 378 30.36 8.39 -3.07
CA LYS A 378 29.83 9.51 -2.31
C LYS A 378 29.37 8.99 -0.95
N LYS A 379 29.93 9.55 0.13
CA LYS A 379 29.65 9.10 1.49
C LYS A 379 28.18 9.31 1.83
N ASP A 380 27.45 8.22 1.90
CA ASP A 380 26.09 8.15 2.43
C ASP A 380 26.19 7.77 3.90
N SER A 381 25.90 8.71 4.80
CA SER A 381 25.97 8.48 6.24
C SER A 381 24.65 7.99 6.85
N LEU A 382 23.56 8.07 6.09
CA LEU A 382 22.24 7.67 6.60
C LEU A 382 22.12 6.15 6.62
N CYS A 383 21.85 5.61 7.82
CA CYS A 383 21.63 4.20 8.07
C CYS A 383 20.21 3.97 8.55
N SER A 384 19.64 2.85 8.18
CA SER A 384 18.35 2.39 8.67
C SER A 384 18.52 1.36 9.78
N LEU A 385 17.85 1.57 10.90
CA LEU A 385 17.65 0.58 11.94
C LEU A 385 16.25 0.01 11.73
N PHE A 386 16.15 -1.17 11.15
CA PHE A 386 14.89 -1.81 10.82
C PHE A 386 14.57 -2.87 11.87
N ILE A 387 13.54 -2.61 12.69
CA ILE A 387 13.19 -3.46 13.81
C ILE A 387 11.98 -4.31 13.44
N LEU A 388 12.15 -5.63 13.51
CA LEU A 388 11.13 -6.63 13.26
C LEU A 388 10.73 -7.31 14.58
N GLY A 389 9.44 -7.43 14.83
CA GLY A 389 8.88 -8.23 15.91
C GLY A 389 8.60 -9.66 15.55
N CYS A 390 8.15 -10.45 16.51
CA CYS A 390 7.81 -11.85 16.35
C CYS A 390 6.98 -12.15 15.11
N GLY A 391 7.44 -13.09 14.30
CA GLY A 391 6.66 -13.69 13.23
C GLY A 391 7.04 -13.25 11.83
N ALA A 392 8.29 -13.50 11.42
CA ALA A 392 8.76 -13.36 10.03
C ALA A 392 7.91 -14.17 9.00
N ASP A 393 6.90 -14.89 9.45
CA ASP A 393 6.08 -15.79 8.66
C ASP A 393 4.79 -15.12 8.13
N GLY A 394 4.60 -13.81 8.39
CA GLY A 394 3.49 -13.04 7.80
C GLY A 394 2.09 -13.42 8.30
N TRP A 395 1.96 -14.11 9.43
CA TRP A 395 0.68 -14.45 10.04
C TRP A 395 0.49 -13.70 11.36
N TRP A 396 -0.69 -13.18 11.53
CA TRP A 396 -1.25 -12.50 12.68
C TRP A 396 -0.83 -13.15 14.00
N GLY A 397 -0.03 -12.50 14.81
CA GLY A 397 0.29 -12.99 16.14
C GLY A 397 1.53 -12.37 16.73
N CYS A 398 1.40 -11.73 17.86
CA CYS A 398 2.47 -11.09 18.65
C CYS A 398 2.98 -9.77 18.06
N HIS A 399 2.15 -8.74 18.03
CA HIS A 399 2.43 -7.46 17.39
C HIS A 399 2.95 -6.36 18.33
N HIS A 400 3.38 -6.67 19.53
CA HIS A 400 3.84 -5.64 20.46
C HIS A 400 5.29 -5.85 20.85
N ILE A 401 6.21 -5.25 20.06
CA ILE A 401 7.53 -4.96 20.59
C ILE A 401 7.37 -3.68 21.40
N GLU A 402 7.32 -3.77 22.69
CA GLU A 402 7.58 -2.62 23.52
C GLU A 402 9.09 -2.46 23.62
N ALA A 403 9.64 -1.50 22.94
CA ALA A 403 11.05 -1.16 23.00
C ALA A 403 11.22 0.35 22.98
N THR A 404 12.35 0.82 23.45
CA THR A 404 12.76 2.21 23.29
C THR A 404 14.07 2.28 22.53
N ILE A 405 14.22 3.30 21.70
CA ILE A 405 15.49 3.66 21.08
C ILE A 405 15.95 5.00 21.66
N ASP A 406 17.10 5.00 22.33
CA ASP A 406 17.64 6.18 23.04
C ASP A 406 16.63 6.81 24.04
N GLY A 407 15.74 5.98 24.59
CA GLY A 407 14.69 6.38 25.54
C GLY A 407 13.37 6.85 24.93
N GLU A 408 13.26 6.95 23.61
CA GLU A 408 12.02 7.21 22.90
C GLU A 408 11.27 5.91 22.60
N GLU A 409 9.97 5.86 22.85
CA GLU A 409 9.15 4.68 22.56
C GLU A 409 9.14 4.37 21.07
N ILE A 410 9.36 3.11 20.73
CA ILE A 410 9.25 2.61 19.37
C ILE A 410 7.79 2.24 19.14
N GLY A 411 7.17 2.83 18.11
CA GLY A 411 5.75 2.60 17.76
C GLY A 411 5.47 1.14 17.37
N TYR A 412 4.25 0.72 17.65
CA TYR A 412 3.68 -0.62 17.51
C TYR A 412 3.43 -1.04 16.06
N SER A 413 4.43 -1.16 15.21
CA SER A 413 4.18 -1.72 13.88
C SER A 413 5.28 -2.69 13.49
N ASP A 414 4.90 -3.85 12.93
CA ASP A 414 5.82 -4.76 12.26
C ASP A 414 6.64 -3.99 11.23
N GLY A 415 7.96 -3.95 11.43
CA GLY A 415 8.87 -3.30 10.50
C GLY A 415 8.99 -1.79 10.68
N SER A 416 9.09 -1.30 11.91
CA SER A 416 9.46 0.10 12.17
C SER A 416 10.90 0.38 11.74
N CYS A 417 11.09 1.50 11.02
CA CYS A 417 12.39 1.94 10.56
C CYS A 417 12.79 3.26 11.20
N TYR A 418 13.97 3.29 11.79
CA TYR A 418 14.57 4.47 12.42
C TYR A 418 15.86 4.84 11.72
N TYR A 419 16.06 6.12 11.47
CA TYR A 419 17.26 6.59 10.78
C TYR A 419 18.28 7.12 11.78
N ARG A 420 19.54 6.73 11.60
CA ARG A 420 20.70 7.20 12.37
C ARG A 420 21.86 7.46 11.43
N ASN A 421 22.83 8.24 11.87
CA ASN A 421 24.05 8.43 11.09
C ASN A 421 25.07 7.33 11.42
N MET A 422 25.87 7.00 10.42
CA MET A 422 27.00 6.09 10.62
C MET A 422 27.96 6.65 11.69
N GLY A 423 28.27 5.85 12.67
CA GLY A 423 29.11 6.21 13.83
C GLY A 423 28.31 6.55 15.09
N ASP A 424 27.00 6.78 14.99
CA ASP A 424 26.14 6.97 16.16
C ASP A 424 26.17 5.73 17.05
N VAL A 425 25.93 5.93 18.34
CA VAL A 425 25.73 4.85 19.30
C VAL A 425 24.28 4.91 19.74
N VAL A 426 23.56 3.82 19.55
CA VAL A 426 22.14 3.71 19.92
C VAL A 426 21.95 2.72 21.05
N THR A 427 20.97 2.98 21.88
CA THR A 427 20.58 2.10 22.99
C THR A 427 19.14 1.63 22.77
N LEU A 428 18.99 0.32 22.62
CA LEU A 428 17.69 -0.34 22.47
C LEU A 428 17.34 -1.03 23.77
N LYS A 429 16.21 -0.70 24.36
CA LYS A 429 15.67 -1.38 25.53
C LYS A 429 14.43 -2.14 25.13
N PHE A 430 14.43 -3.45 25.31
CA PHE A 430 13.30 -4.32 25.03
C PHE A 430 12.48 -4.53 26.30
N LEU A 431 11.19 -4.30 26.20
CA LEU A 431 10.25 -4.46 27.32
C LEU A 431 9.46 -5.76 27.16
N PRO A 432 8.95 -6.36 28.24
CA PRO A 432 7.97 -7.43 28.15
C PRO A 432 6.75 -6.96 27.38
N GLY A 433 6.28 -7.74 26.42
CA GLY A 433 5.13 -7.42 25.59
C GLY A 433 3.92 -8.31 25.90
N TYR A 434 2.85 -8.10 25.14
CA TYR A 434 1.64 -8.93 25.17
C TYR A 434 1.34 -9.45 23.77
N CYS A 435 0.92 -10.70 23.68
CA CYS A 435 0.47 -11.28 22.42
C CYS A 435 -1.02 -11.00 22.20
N ALA A 436 -1.34 -10.16 21.22
CA ALA A 436 -2.72 -9.76 20.92
C ALA A 436 -3.60 -10.95 20.47
N ASP A 437 -3.03 -11.95 19.80
CA ASP A 437 -3.77 -13.11 19.29
C ASP A 437 -4.04 -14.19 20.36
N SER A 438 -3.49 -14.02 21.55
CA SER A 438 -3.61 -14.97 22.65
C SER A 438 -4.21 -14.34 23.89
N ASP A 439 -5.31 -13.59 23.75
CA ASP A 439 -6.04 -12.94 24.85
C ASP A 439 -5.13 -12.02 25.72
N ASN A 440 -4.21 -11.28 25.08
CA ASN A 440 -3.24 -10.42 25.75
C ASN A 440 -2.32 -11.17 26.74
N MET A 441 -1.89 -12.37 26.39
CA MET A 441 -0.94 -13.10 27.24
C MET A 441 0.43 -12.43 27.29
N PRO A 442 1.06 -12.32 28.47
CA PRO A 442 2.38 -11.75 28.60
C PRO A 442 3.44 -12.59 27.87
N CYS A 443 4.37 -11.90 27.25
CA CYS A 443 5.50 -12.50 26.54
C CYS A 443 6.81 -11.98 27.11
N ASP A 444 7.78 -12.87 27.31
CA ASP A 444 9.17 -12.48 27.60
C ASP A 444 9.99 -12.39 26.33
N LEU A 445 11.02 -11.55 26.39
CA LEU A 445 12.05 -11.52 25.37
C LEU A 445 12.76 -12.89 25.30
N ASP A 446 12.74 -13.51 24.11
CA ASP A 446 13.42 -14.80 23.89
C ASP A 446 14.81 -14.59 23.24
N SER A 447 14.83 -13.94 22.09
CA SER A 447 16.10 -13.73 21.37
C SER A 447 16.10 -12.41 20.60
N VAL A 448 17.29 -11.83 20.46
CA VAL A 448 17.55 -10.66 19.62
C VAL A 448 18.64 -10.99 18.61
N PHE A 449 18.37 -10.69 17.35
CA PHE A 449 19.32 -10.86 16.26
C PHE A 449 19.61 -9.50 15.61
N VAL A 450 20.87 -9.23 15.32
CA VAL A 450 21.29 -8.08 14.51
C VAL A 450 21.89 -8.62 13.22
N ASN A 451 21.31 -8.26 12.09
CA ASN A 451 21.69 -8.78 10.77
C ASN A 451 21.77 -10.32 10.74
N GLY A 452 20.82 -10.98 11.40
CA GLY A 452 20.76 -12.44 11.50
C GLY A 452 21.74 -13.08 12.49
N ILE A 453 22.56 -12.30 13.19
CA ILE A 453 23.48 -12.79 14.23
C ILE A 453 22.79 -12.68 15.58
N ASN A 454 22.72 -13.80 16.33
CA ASN A 454 22.16 -13.79 17.67
C ASN A 454 23.06 -13.00 18.63
N VAL A 455 22.52 -11.93 19.21
CA VAL A 455 23.21 -11.04 20.15
C VAL A 455 22.55 -11.03 21.53
N THR A 456 21.64 -11.95 21.80
CA THR A 456 20.89 -12.05 23.08
C THR A 456 21.80 -12.06 24.29
N ASN A 457 22.96 -12.71 24.21
CA ASN A 457 23.96 -12.77 25.28
C ASN A 457 24.71 -11.44 25.53
N GLN A 458 24.51 -10.44 24.67
CA GLN A 458 25.10 -9.10 24.83
C GLN A 458 24.16 -8.15 25.56
N LEU A 459 22.90 -8.54 25.77
CA LEU A 459 21.94 -7.74 26.51
C LEU A 459 22.32 -7.65 27.99
N GLN A 460 22.19 -6.45 28.55
CA GLN A 460 22.25 -6.18 29.99
C GLN A 460 20.92 -5.58 30.42
N ASP A 461 20.18 -6.25 31.28
CA ASP A 461 18.85 -5.85 31.73
C ASP A 461 17.89 -5.54 30.55
N ASN A 462 17.89 -6.42 29.53
CA ASN A 462 17.16 -6.25 28.27
C ASN A 462 17.57 -5.01 27.46
N VAL A 463 18.75 -4.46 27.69
CA VAL A 463 19.30 -3.31 26.97
C VAL A 463 20.44 -3.79 26.07
N LEU A 464 20.38 -3.40 24.80
CA LEU A 464 21.40 -3.61 23.79
C LEU A 464 21.96 -2.25 23.36
N THR A 465 23.28 -2.09 23.45
CA THR A 465 23.97 -0.90 22.93
C THR A 465 24.72 -1.26 21.65
N LEU A 466 24.43 -0.55 20.57
CA LEU A 466 24.99 -0.80 19.24
C LEU A 466 25.69 0.46 18.70
N LYS A 467 26.83 0.28 18.05
CA LYS A 467 27.41 1.31 17.21
C LYS A 467 26.88 1.12 15.79
N VAL A 468 26.36 2.19 15.21
CA VAL A 468 25.83 2.19 13.83
C VAL A 468 27.01 2.22 12.87
N ASP A 469 27.33 1.10 12.25
CA ASP A 469 28.39 0.94 11.26
C ASP A 469 27.86 0.64 9.84
N GLY A 470 26.55 0.71 9.66
CA GLY A 470 25.79 0.51 8.45
C GLY A 470 24.31 0.33 8.80
N SER A 471 23.46 0.20 7.80
CA SER A 471 22.06 -0.17 8.02
C SER A 471 21.97 -1.59 8.57
N MET A 472 21.01 -1.82 9.47
CA MET A 472 20.89 -3.12 10.13
C MET A 472 19.43 -3.50 10.36
N THR A 473 19.17 -4.81 10.30
CA THR A 473 17.92 -5.43 10.73
C THR A 473 18.09 -5.93 12.15
N ILE A 474 17.11 -5.62 12.99
CA ILE A 474 17.05 -6.07 14.38
C ILE A 474 15.80 -6.92 14.51
N ASP A 475 15.97 -8.23 14.55
CA ASP A 475 14.90 -9.20 14.71
C ASP A 475 14.75 -9.55 16.18
N VAL A 476 13.53 -9.41 16.70
CA VAL A 476 13.22 -9.67 18.11
C VAL A 476 12.20 -10.78 18.20
N THR A 477 12.51 -11.83 18.94
CA THR A 477 11.58 -12.93 19.21
C THR A 477 11.15 -12.93 20.66
N HIS A 478 9.88 -13.28 20.90
CA HIS A 478 9.31 -13.38 22.22
C HIS A 478 8.79 -14.79 22.48
N LYS A 479 8.81 -15.19 23.74
CA LYS A 479 8.30 -16.46 24.20
C LYS A 479 7.06 -16.24 25.06
N LEU A 480 5.97 -16.91 24.72
CA LEU A 480 4.74 -16.84 25.50
C LEU A 480 4.91 -17.55 26.85
N HIS A 481 4.47 -16.91 27.92
CA HIS A 481 4.32 -17.53 29.23
C HIS A 481 3.07 -18.42 29.27
N TYR A 482 3.20 -19.66 28.84
CA TYR A 482 2.09 -20.61 28.96
C TYR A 482 1.80 -21.05 30.41
N GLU A 483 2.77 -20.91 31.32
CA GLU A 483 2.64 -21.40 32.69
C GLU A 483 1.90 -20.42 33.61
N ASP A 484 2.02 -19.10 33.39
CA ASP A 484 1.40 -18.09 34.28
C ASP A 484 -0.06 -17.75 33.90
N ALA A 485 -0.46 -17.95 32.64
CA ALA A 485 -1.85 -17.78 32.23
C ALA A 485 -2.76 -18.87 32.82
N ALA A 486 -2.20 -20.00 33.19
CA ALA A 486 -2.95 -21.13 33.80
C ALA A 486 -3.25 -20.93 35.30
N VAL A 487 -2.60 -19.97 35.99
CA VAL A 487 -2.64 -19.93 37.47
C VAL A 487 -3.60 -18.87 38.02
N ASN A 488 -3.99 -17.83 37.28
CA ASN A 488 -4.70 -16.72 37.89
C ASN A 488 -6.18 -16.51 37.56
N SER A 489 -6.82 -17.36 36.74
CA SER A 489 -8.26 -17.17 36.45
C SER A 489 -9.06 -18.41 36.06
N VAL A 490 -8.52 -19.62 36.11
CA VAL A 490 -9.28 -20.84 35.78
C VAL A 490 -9.78 -21.48 37.05
N SER A 491 -11.13 -21.56 37.21
CA SER A 491 -11.74 -22.35 38.26
C SER A 491 -11.15 -23.78 38.22
N LYS A 492 -10.93 -24.38 39.37
CA LYS A 492 -10.36 -25.74 39.49
C LYS A 492 -11.13 -26.82 38.71
N ASP A 493 -12.27 -26.46 38.14
CA ASP A 493 -13.25 -27.36 37.53
C ASP A 493 -13.31 -27.29 35.98
N GLU A 494 -12.50 -26.48 35.30
CA GLU A 494 -12.52 -26.43 33.84
C GLU A 494 -11.71 -27.55 33.16
N ILE A 495 -12.29 -28.13 32.11
CA ILE A 495 -11.66 -29.16 31.27
C ILE A 495 -10.43 -28.57 30.57
N ARG A 496 -9.27 -29.23 30.74
CA ARG A 496 -7.99 -28.85 30.11
C ARG A 496 -7.54 -29.90 29.10
N MET A 497 -6.89 -29.44 28.04
CA MET A 497 -6.34 -30.30 27.00
C MET A 497 -4.85 -29.97 26.85
N LEU A 498 -4.00 -30.88 27.31
CA LEU A 498 -2.53 -30.74 27.28
C LEU A 498 -1.97 -31.55 26.13
N VAL A 499 -1.20 -30.93 25.25
CA VAL A 499 -0.65 -31.56 24.04
C VAL A 499 0.78 -32.04 24.30
N ASN A 500 1.03 -33.34 24.09
CA ASN A 500 2.37 -33.91 24.16
C ASN A 500 2.62 -34.79 22.91
N GLY A 501 3.31 -34.21 21.93
CA GLY A 501 3.46 -34.82 20.61
C GLY A 501 2.09 -35.05 19.97
N ARG A 502 1.76 -36.28 19.57
CA ARG A 502 0.44 -36.65 19.03
C ARG A 502 -0.58 -37.07 20.10
N SER A 503 -0.21 -37.11 21.37
CA SER A 503 -1.11 -37.41 22.48
C SER A 503 -1.69 -36.12 23.06
N VAL A 504 -2.98 -36.07 23.28
CA VAL A 504 -3.66 -35.00 23.99
C VAL A 504 -4.22 -35.57 25.30
N GLU A 505 -3.69 -35.05 26.41
CA GLU A 505 -4.20 -35.38 27.74
C GLU A 505 -5.36 -34.45 28.09
N ILE A 506 -6.51 -35.02 28.44
CA ILE A 506 -7.71 -34.30 28.83
C ILE A 506 -7.83 -34.43 30.35
N VAL A 507 -7.81 -33.32 31.04
CA VAL A 507 -7.79 -33.23 32.50
C VAL A 507 -9.05 -32.51 32.99
N ASN A 508 -9.61 -32.91 34.13
CA ASN A 508 -10.81 -32.37 34.73
C ASN A 508 -12.12 -32.60 33.95
N ALA A 509 -12.14 -33.52 32.98
CA ALA A 509 -13.38 -33.92 32.35
C ALA A 509 -14.17 -34.89 33.26
N GLN A 510 -15.48 -34.87 33.18
CA GLN A 510 -16.33 -35.77 33.97
C GLN A 510 -16.36 -37.15 33.33
N VAL A 511 -16.35 -38.20 34.16
CA VAL A 511 -16.49 -39.55 33.67
C VAL A 511 -17.86 -39.71 32.98
N GLY A 512 -17.81 -40.11 31.71
CA GLY A 512 -19.01 -40.22 30.86
C GLY A 512 -19.14 -39.09 29.82
N ASP A 513 -18.37 -37.99 29.93
CA ASP A 513 -18.35 -36.99 28.90
C ASP A 513 -17.92 -37.57 27.54
N ASN A 514 -18.55 -37.12 26.47
CA ASN A 514 -18.18 -37.53 25.12
C ASN A 514 -16.94 -36.78 24.65
N ILE A 515 -15.99 -37.51 24.07
CA ILE A 515 -14.80 -36.96 23.40
C ILE A 515 -15.01 -37.11 21.90
N HIS A 516 -15.11 -36.00 21.18
CA HIS A 516 -15.18 -35.98 19.72
C HIS A 516 -13.98 -35.25 19.14
N VAL A 517 -13.29 -35.89 18.20
CA VAL A 517 -12.21 -35.26 17.46
C VAL A 517 -12.60 -35.13 15.99
N PHE A 518 -12.47 -33.93 15.46
CA PHE A 518 -12.78 -33.60 14.08
C PHE A 518 -11.52 -33.17 13.34
N ASP A 519 -11.42 -33.52 12.07
CA ASP A 519 -10.42 -32.95 11.17
C ASP A 519 -10.88 -31.56 10.66
N MET A 520 -10.03 -30.90 9.87
CA MET A 520 -10.33 -29.57 9.31
C MET A 520 -11.49 -29.54 8.30
N LEU A 521 -11.92 -30.71 7.81
CA LEU A 521 -13.07 -30.85 6.94
C LEU A 521 -14.37 -31.12 7.74
N GLY A 522 -14.29 -31.10 9.08
CA GLY A 522 -15.40 -31.35 9.98
C GLY A 522 -15.77 -32.83 10.10
N ARG A 523 -14.97 -33.76 9.58
CA ARG A 523 -15.22 -35.20 9.73
C ARG A 523 -14.79 -35.65 11.12
N LYS A 524 -15.69 -36.35 11.82
CA LYS A 524 -15.39 -36.96 13.14
C LYS A 524 -14.46 -38.16 12.94
N ILE A 525 -13.23 -38.08 13.49
CA ILE A 525 -12.20 -39.10 13.36
C ILE A 525 -11.98 -39.93 14.63
N ILE A 526 -12.37 -39.40 15.78
CA ILE A 526 -12.38 -40.13 17.06
C ILE A 526 -13.69 -39.83 17.77
N ASP A 527 -14.27 -40.91 18.34
CA ASP A 527 -15.47 -40.87 19.13
C ASP A 527 -15.22 -41.77 20.35
N ALA A 528 -15.11 -41.19 21.53
CA ALA A 528 -14.76 -41.86 22.76
C ALA A 528 -15.46 -41.21 23.96
N ASN A 529 -15.38 -41.84 25.13
CA ASN A 529 -15.90 -41.27 26.37
C ASN A 529 -14.81 -41.21 27.42
N VAL A 530 -14.86 -40.21 28.28
CA VAL A 530 -13.99 -40.05 29.44
C VAL A 530 -14.23 -41.18 30.41
N LYS A 531 -13.18 -41.92 30.75
CA LYS A 531 -13.25 -43.08 31.67
C LYS A 531 -12.61 -42.79 33.02
N GLY A 532 -11.85 -41.72 33.16
CA GLY A 532 -11.12 -41.35 34.37
C GLY A 532 -10.79 -39.86 34.42
N ASN A 533 -10.16 -39.40 35.49
CA ASN A 533 -9.84 -38.00 35.71
C ASN A 533 -8.84 -37.44 34.69
N ASN A 534 -8.00 -38.30 34.10
CA ASN A 534 -7.06 -37.95 33.04
C ASN A 534 -7.24 -38.93 31.89
N GLU A 535 -7.72 -38.48 30.76
CA GLU A 535 -7.93 -39.30 29.57
C GLU A 535 -6.91 -38.88 28.49
N HIS A 536 -6.42 -39.85 27.72
CA HIS A 536 -5.45 -39.62 26.67
C HIS A 536 -6.04 -39.93 25.29
N VAL A 537 -5.98 -39.00 24.39
CA VAL A 537 -6.41 -39.15 22.99
C VAL A 537 -5.18 -39.12 22.09
N LEU A 538 -4.93 -40.21 21.36
CA LEU A 538 -3.84 -40.26 20.39
C LEU A 538 -4.35 -39.86 19.00
N LEU A 539 -3.80 -38.77 18.46
CA LEU A 539 -4.16 -38.26 17.14
C LEU A 539 -3.41 -39.02 16.02
N PRO A 540 -4.06 -39.28 14.88
CA PRO A 540 -3.54 -40.20 13.86
C PRO A 540 -2.29 -39.67 13.14
N SER A 541 -2.17 -38.35 12.96
CA SER A 541 -1.04 -37.73 12.24
C SER A 541 -0.79 -36.32 12.76
N ASN A 542 0.28 -35.70 12.27
CA ASN A 542 0.46 -34.25 12.40
C ASN A 542 -0.64 -33.53 11.63
N GLY A 543 -1.12 -32.41 12.13
CA GLY A 543 -2.23 -31.67 11.54
C GLY A 543 -3.01 -30.83 12.53
N ILE A 544 -4.08 -30.22 12.05
CA ILE A 544 -4.98 -29.41 12.88
C ILE A 544 -6.26 -30.20 13.14
N TYR A 545 -6.68 -30.24 14.40
CA TYR A 545 -7.84 -30.96 14.89
C TYR A 545 -8.70 -30.07 15.77
N ILE A 546 -10.00 -30.36 15.80
CA ILE A 546 -10.92 -29.79 16.77
C ILE A 546 -11.29 -30.89 17.72
N ILE A 547 -10.98 -30.72 19.01
CA ILE A 547 -11.37 -31.66 20.06
C ILE A 547 -12.51 -31.04 20.87
N GLN A 548 -13.58 -31.80 21.04
CA GLN A 548 -14.72 -31.45 21.88
C GLN A 548 -14.86 -32.48 23.00
N VAL A 549 -14.99 -31.99 24.25
CA VAL A 549 -15.22 -32.81 25.45
C VAL A 549 -16.36 -32.17 26.21
N GLY A 550 -17.51 -32.85 26.27
CA GLY A 550 -18.74 -32.25 26.75
C GLY A 550 -19.07 -30.98 25.96
N ASP A 551 -19.24 -29.85 26.65
CA ASP A 551 -19.48 -28.54 26.03
C ASP A 551 -18.20 -27.77 25.68
N THR A 552 -17.04 -28.26 26.14
CA THR A 552 -15.74 -27.60 25.89
C THR A 552 -15.20 -28.01 24.53
N ARG A 553 -14.83 -27.00 23.68
CA ARG A 553 -14.28 -27.21 22.33
C ARG A 553 -12.98 -26.46 22.16
N ARG A 554 -11.93 -27.14 21.67
CA ARG A 554 -10.59 -26.57 21.45
C ARG A 554 -10.04 -26.98 20.08
N LYS A 555 -9.37 -26.04 19.42
CA LYS A 555 -8.58 -26.29 18.21
C LYS A 555 -7.14 -26.64 18.64
N ILE A 556 -6.62 -27.75 18.17
CA ILE A 556 -5.29 -28.25 18.53
C ILE A 556 -4.46 -28.46 17.26
N MET A 557 -3.23 -28.02 17.29
CA MET A 557 -2.26 -28.25 16.21
C MET A 557 -1.21 -29.24 16.69
N ILE A 558 -0.99 -30.31 15.94
CA ILE A 558 0.06 -31.29 16.12
C ILE A 558 1.13 -31.03 15.05
N LYS A 559 2.34 -30.76 15.50
CA LYS A 559 3.50 -30.48 14.63
C LYS A 559 4.31 -31.73 14.35
#